data_adbf70930b00cbd3721e365bea2aaf70
#
_entry.id   adbf70930b00cbd3721e365bea2aaf70
#
_cell.length_a   1.000
_cell.length_b   1.000
_cell.length_c   1.000
_cell.angle_alpha   90.00
_cell.angle_beta   90.00
_cell.angle_gamma   90.00
#
_symmetry.space_group_name_H-M   'P 1'
#
loop_
_entity.id
_entity.type
_entity.pdbx_description
1 polymer ?
#
loop_
_entity_poly.entity_id
_entity_poly.type
_entity_poly.pdbx_seq_one_letter_code
_entity_poly.pdbx_strand_id
1 'polypeptide(L)'
;MKKIIAFALAAVMALSLAACTRQNDKNGTTTSSDAAKGQAKSALEILEKVWSKYSADEKFSATGGSEKQMKEDMPGKFDVSDAEALDFELGFPKANASEIDDAASLMHMLNQNNFSCGVYHVKGSGNVEALAGKIKENILARQWLCGFPEKLVILTVGDYIVSVFGARELTDTFTAKLSAEYSSTKQLFDVPIA
;
A
#
# COMPACT_ATOMS: atom_id res chain seq x y z
N MET A 1 -31.28 -60.74 -29.31
CA MET A 1 -30.72 -60.88 -30.65
C MET A 1 -29.50 -59.92 -30.74
N LYS A 2 -28.29 -60.54 -30.70
CA LYS A 2 -27.24 -60.47 -31.72
C LYS A 2 -26.77 -59.02 -31.93
N LYS A 3 -25.48 -58.56 -31.82
CA LYS A 3 -24.10 -59.16 -31.87
C LYS A 3 -23.18 -58.06 -31.41
N ILE A 4 -22.28 -58.24 -30.47
CA ILE A 4 -20.84 -58.42 -30.53
C ILE A 4 -20.18 -57.88 -31.82
N ILE A 5 -19.24 -56.98 -31.68
CA ILE A 5 -17.87 -57.03 -32.25
C ILE A 5 -16.95 -56.00 -31.54
N ALA A 6 -15.89 -56.57 -31.00
CA ALA A 6 -14.69 -55.88 -30.47
C ALA A 6 -13.67 -55.72 -31.61
N PHE A 7 -12.72 -54.79 -31.47
CA PHE A 7 -11.33 -54.80 -31.99
C PHE A 7 -10.67 -53.51 -31.48
N ALA A 8 -9.77 -53.49 -30.54
CA ALA A 8 -8.41 -53.98 -30.48
C ALA A 8 -7.38 -53.07 -31.20
N LEU A 9 -6.44 -52.63 -30.37
CA LEU A 9 -5.02 -52.30 -30.59
C LEU A 9 -4.62 -51.16 -31.56
N ALA A 10 -3.85 -50.15 -31.08
CA ALA A 10 -2.39 -50.20 -31.16
C ALA A 10 -1.77 -48.96 -30.52
N ALA A 11 -0.79 -49.20 -29.66
CA ALA A 11 0.16 -48.25 -29.09
C ALA A 11 1.21 -47.84 -30.15
N VAL A 12 1.57 -46.56 -30.19
CA VAL A 12 2.91 -46.15 -30.71
C VAL A 12 3.45 -45.07 -29.80
N MET A 13 4.50 -45.42 -29.08
CA MET A 13 5.45 -44.50 -28.43
C MET A 13 6.33 -43.93 -29.53
N ALA A 14 6.54 -42.62 -29.49
CA ALA A 14 7.68 -42.01 -30.14
C ALA A 14 8.31 -40.96 -29.17
N LEU A 15 9.41 -41.38 -28.56
CA LEU A 15 10.42 -40.47 -27.97
C LEU A 15 11.09 -39.73 -29.11
N SER A 16 11.21 -38.42 -29.01
CA SER A 16 12.22 -37.67 -29.74
C SER A 16 12.83 -36.63 -28.83
N LEU A 17 14.06 -36.95 -28.40
CA LEU A 17 15.07 -36.04 -27.93
C LEU A 17 15.64 -35.28 -29.12
N ALA A 18 15.68 -33.96 -29.03
CA ALA A 18 16.56 -33.10 -29.80
C ALA A 18 16.74 -31.81 -29.00
N ALA A 19 17.83 -31.65 -28.25
CA ALA A 19 19.08 -31.05 -28.70
C ALA A 19 19.03 -29.51 -28.80
N CYS A 20 19.75 -28.86 -27.87
CA CYS A 20 20.12 -27.46 -27.80
C CYS A 20 20.66 -26.92 -29.11
N THR A 21 20.19 -25.76 -29.54
CA THR A 21 21.01 -24.83 -30.32
C THR A 21 20.72 -23.41 -29.84
N ARG A 22 21.77 -22.75 -29.35
CA ARG A 22 21.81 -21.31 -29.09
C ARG A 22 21.65 -20.56 -30.38
N GLN A 23 20.68 -19.67 -30.45
CA GLN A 23 20.76 -18.52 -31.34
C GLN A 23 20.14 -17.30 -30.68
N ASN A 24 20.94 -16.28 -30.62
CA ASN A 24 20.71 -14.98 -30.02
C ASN A 24 19.94 -14.15 -31.04
N ASP A 25 18.70 -13.79 -30.74
CA ASP A 25 18.04 -12.69 -31.44
C ASP A 25 17.14 -11.92 -30.50
N LYS A 26 17.34 -10.62 -30.55
CA LYS A 26 16.69 -9.57 -29.75
C LYS A 26 15.23 -9.40 -30.16
N ASN A 27 14.45 -9.01 -29.18
CA ASN A 27 13.16 -8.35 -29.25
C ASN A 27 11.93 -9.28 -29.21
N GLY A 28 11.36 -9.35 -28.03
CA GLY A 28 10.05 -9.91 -27.75
C GLY A 28 9.65 -9.54 -26.33
N THR A 29 9.08 -8.36 -26.17
CA THR A 29 8.43 -7.93 -24.92
C THR A 29 7.31 -8.90 -24.58
N THR A 30 7.59 -9.89 -23.78
CA THR A 30 6.56 -10.70 -23.13
C THR A 30 6.23 -10.02 -21.83
N THR A 31 5.15 -9.29 -21.82
CA THR A 31 4.53 -8.69 -20.65
C THR A 31 4.15 -9.80 -19.67
N SER A 32 4.99 -10.05 -18.70
CA SER A 32 4.65 -10.87 -17.52
C SER A 32 3.79 -10.00 -16.62
N SER A 33 2.48 -9.99 -16.86
CA SER A 33 1.51 -9.20 -16.10
C SER A 33 1.06 -9.86 -14.78
N ASP A 34 1.57 -11.04 -14.42
CA ASP A 34 1.09 -11.78 -13.24
C ASP A 34 2.09 -11.90 -12.07
N ALA A 35 3.31 -11.42 -12.20
CA ALA A 35 4.32 -11.53 -11.15
C ALA A 35 4.46 -10.28 -10.24
N ALA A 36 3.68 -9.22 -10.45
CA ALA A 36 3.88 -7.93 -9.78
C ALA A 36 2.68 -7.43 -8.94
N LYS A 37 1.64 -8.25 -8.73
CA LYS A 37 0.59 -7.89 -7.78
C LYS A 37 1.07 -8.15 -6.35
N GLY A 38 1.63 -7.12 -5.69
CA GLY A 38 1.86 -7.20 -4.26
C GLY A 38 3.15 -6.62 -3.70
N GLN A 39 4.13 -6.21 -4.50
CA GLN A 39 5.32 -5.58 -3.97
C GLN A 39 5.36 -4.09 -4.30
N ALA A 40 5.30 -3.26 -3.26
CA ALA A 40 5.44 -1.82 -3.39
C ALA A 40 6.91 -1.44 -3.58
N LYS A 41 7.18 -0.43 -4.41
CA LYS A 41 8.55 0.06 -4.67
C LYS A 41 8.87 1.34 -3.89
N SER A 42 7.86 2.06 -3.44
CA SER A 42 7.98 3.26 -2.62
C SER A 42 6.68 3.57 -1.89
N ALA A 43 6.79 4.37 -0.82
CA ALA A 43 5.64 4.89 -0.09
C ALA A 43 4.69 5.68 -1.00
N LEU A 44 5.24 6.50 -1.89
CA LEU A 44 4.46 7.29 -2.83
C LEU A 44 3.69 6.40 -3.83
N GLU A 45 4.31 5.35 -4.37
CA GLU A 45 3.65 4.42 -5.29
C GLU A 45 2.41 3.76 -4.65
N ILE A 46 2.49 3.41 -3.36
CA ILE A 46 1.36 2.84 -2.63
C ILE A 46 0.17 3.81 -2.68
N LEU A 47 0.40 5.05 -2.29
CA LEU A 47 -0.66 6.07 -2.26
C LEU A 47 -1.19 6.41 -3.66
N GLU A 48 -0.32 6.56 -4.66
CA GLU A 48 -0.72 6.87 -6.03
C GLU A 48 -1.60 5.76 -6.63
N LYS A 49 -1.25 4.50 -6.42
CA LYS A 49 -2.05 3.36 -6.88
C LYS A 49 -3.43 3.35 -6.20
N VAL A 50 -3.47 3.52 -4.88
CA VAL A 50 -4.74 3.56 -4.15
C VAL A 50 -5.58 4.75 -4.60
N TRP A 51 -5.00 5.96 -4.70
CA TRP A 51 -5.69 7.17 -5.12
C TRP A 51 -6.23 7.08 -6.55
N SER A 52 -5.54 6.36 -7.43
CA SER A 52 -6.01 6.10 -8.80
C SER A 52 -7.26 5.24 -8.89
N LYS A 53 -7.62 4.52 -7.82
CA LYS A 53 -8.84 3.68 -7.75
C LYS A 53 -10.06 4.45 -7.25
N TYR A 54 -9.91 5.70 -6.85
CA TYR A 54 -11.03 6.53 -6.48
C TYR A 54 -11.77 7.00 -7.73
N SER A 55 -13.09 6.86 -7.73
CA SER A 55 -13.96 7.49 -8.71
C SER A 55 -14.05 9.00 -8.47
N ALA A 56 -14.60 9.75 -9.40
CA ALA A 56 -14.65 11.22 -9.29
C ALA A 56 -15.49 11.69 -8.10
N ASP A 57 -16.53 10.95 -7.77
CA ASP A 57 -17.46 11.21 -6.65
C ASP A 57 -16.94 10.74 -5.28
N GLU A 58 -15.94 9.84 -5.25
CA GLU A 58 -15.26 9.42 -4.02
C GLU A 58 -14.08 10.35 -3.66
N LYS A 59 -13.54 11.08 -4.65
CA LYS A 59 -12.41 11.98 -4.41
C LYS A 59 -12.85 13.20 -3.60
N PHE A 60 -12.03 13.53 -2.62
CA PHE A 60 -12.12 14.78 -1.84
C PHE A 60 -10.98 15.72 -2.23
N SER A 61 -11.08 17.00 -1.88
CA SER A 61 -9.98 17.96 -2.03
C SER A 61 -8.82 17.51 -1.18
N ALA A 62 -7.78 17.05 -1.83
CA ALA A 62 -6.63 16.42 -1.18
C ALA A 62 -5.35 17.25 -1.33
N THR A 63 -4.42 17.00 -0.41
CA THR A 63 -3.04 17.45 -0.53
C THR A 63 -2.11 16.32 -0.12
N GLY A 64 -0.88 16.31 -0.63
CA GLY A 64 0.12 15.31 -0.24
C GLY A 64 1.52 15.88 -0.30
N GLY A 65 2.44 15.23 0.41
CA GLY A 65 3.82 15.67 0.55
C GLY A 65 4.04 16.59 1.74
N SER A 66 5.30 16.91 2.03
CA SER A 66 5.68 17.90 3.02
C SER A 66 5.44 19.33 2.51
N GLU A 67 5.37 20.31 3.41
CA GLU A 67 5.11 21.73 3.10
C GLU A 67 5.92 22.26 1.92
N LYS A 68 7.21 21.94 1.84
CA LYS A 68 8.09 22.40 0.76
C LYS A 68 7.86 21.73 -0.59
N GLN A 69 7.15 20.59 -0.62
CA GLN A 69 6.93 19.76 -1.81
C GLN A 69 5.46 19.36 -1.94
N MET A 70 4.58 20.18 -1.44
CA MET A 70 3.14 19.95 -1.44
C MET A 70 2.60 19.76 -2.86
N LYS A 71 1.72 18.78 -2.99
CA LYS A 71 0.98 18.47 -4.22
C LYS A 71 -0.51 18.63 -3.97
N GLU A 72 -1.20 19.32 -4.87
CA GLU A 72 -2.65 19.49 -4.84
C GLU A 72 -3.33 18.32 -5.53
N ASP A 73 -4.45 17.86 -4.97
CA ASP A 73 -5.32 16.79 -5.46
C ASP A 73 -4.63 15.45 -5.73
N MET A 74 -3.48 15.21 -5.12
CA MET A 74 -2.72 13.97 -5.26
C MET A 74 -1.82 13.67 -4.06
N PRO A 75 -1.40 12.40 -3.88
CA PRO A 75 -0.35 12.05 -2.93
C PRO A 75 0.99 12.73 -3.23
N GLY A 76 1.78 12.94 -2.21
CA GLY A 76 3.10 13.52 -2.33
C GLY A 76 4.14 12.83 -1.44
N LYS A 77 5.41 12.92 -1.87
CA LYS A 77 6.53 12.43 -1.08
C LYS A 77 6.73 13.30 0.16
N PHE A 78 6.90 12.66 1.32
CA PHE A 78 7.12 13.35 2.59
C PHE A 78 8.60 13.33 2.97
N ASP A 79 9.09 14.44 3.53
CA ASP A 79 10.50 14.58 3.93
C ASP A 79 10.75 13.84 5.26
N VAL A 80 11.43 12.71 5.21
CA VAL A 80 11.76 11.89 6.39
C VAL A 80 12.80 12.54 7.29
N SER A 81 13.49 13.59 6.84
CA SER A 81 14.46 14.32 7.66
C SER A 81 13.79 15.35 8.58
N ASP A 82 12.54 15.70 8.31
CA ASP A 82 11.74 16.61 9.13
C ASP A 82 10.89 15.84 10.16
N ALA A 83 11.53 15.46 11.26
CA ALA A 83 10.87 14.68 12.31
C ALA A 83 9.73 15.44 13.02
N GLU A 84 9.80 16.76 13.08
CA GLU A 84 8.73 17.58 13.67
C GLU A 84 7.50 17.59 12.75
N ALA A 85 7.70 17.74 11.45
CA ALA A 85 6.60 17.66 10.48
C ALA A 85 5.98 16.26 10.42
N LEU A 86 6.78 15.21 10.45
CA LEU A 86 6.28 13.82 10.55
C LEU A 86 5.34 13.63 11.74
N ASP A 87 5.71 14.14 12.90
CA ASP A 87 4.88 14.05 14.10
C ASP A 87 3.67 14.97 13.99
N PHE A 88 3.87 16.24 13.68
CA PHE A 88 2.81 17.24 13.66
C PHE A 88 1.73 16.93 12.60
N GLU A 89 2.12 16.61 11.37
CA GLU A 89 1.17 16.42 10.28
C GLU A 89 0.61 14.99 10.23
N LEU A 90 1.44 13.98 10.43
CA LEU A 90 1.08 12.59 10.19
C LEU A 90 0.95 11.74 11.46
N GLY A 91 1.30 12.30 12.64
CA GLY A 91 1.27 11.57 13.90
C GLY A 91 2.34 10.48 13.99
N PHE A 92 3.38 10.56 13.17
CA PHE A 92 4.52 9.66 13.27
C PHE A 92 5.44 10.12 14.40
N PRO A 93 5.80 9.25 15.38
CA PRO A 93 6.56 9.68 16.55
C PRO A 93 7.97 10.15 16.14
N LYS A 94 8.29 11.42 16.38
CA LYS A 94 9.57 12.05 16.01
C LYS A 94 10.80 11.31 16.51
N ALA A 95 10.73 10.69 17.68
CA ALA A 95 11.82 9.89 18.24
C ALA A 95 12.19 8.67 17.38
N ASN A 96 11.31 8.25 16.49
CA ASN A 96 11.48 7.09 15.62
C ASN A 96 11.73 7.46 14.14
N ALA A 97 11.91 8.74 13.80
CA ALA A 97 12.12 9.19 12.42
C ALA A 97 13.35 8.52 11.75
N SER A 98 14.36 8.18 12.54
CA SER A 98 15.55 7.46 12.04
C SER A 98 15.29 6.00 11.64
N GLU A 99 14.14 5.42 12.02
CA GLU A 99 13.76 4.04 11.69
C GLU A 99 13.18 3.90 10.27
N ILE A 100 12.88 5.03 9.59
CA ILE A 100 12.32 5.05 8.23
C ILE A 100 13.25 5.75 7.25
N ASP A 101 13.16 5.42 5.96
CA ASP A 101 13.97 6.04 4.90
C ASP A 101 13.14 6.52 3.69
N ASP A 102 11.84 6.21 3.66
CA ASP A 102 10.91 6.72 2.66
C ASP A 102 9.56 6.99 3.32
N ALA A 103 8.91 8.08 2.94
CA ALA A 103 7.57 8.41 3.38
C ALA A 103 6.79 9.17 2.30
N ALA A 104 5.46 9.02 2.36
CA ALA A 104 4.52 9.78 1.54
C ALA A 104 3.24 10.06 2.33
N SER A 105 2.50 11.07 1.93
CA SER A 105 1.25 11.46 2.55
C SER A 105 0.14 11.74 1.56
N LEU A 106 -1.08 11.59 2.03
CA LEU A 106 -2.32 12.07 1.42
C LEU A 106 -3.24 12.55 2.53
N MET A 107 -3.65 13.80 2.47
CA MET A 107 -4.43 14.44 3.53
C MET A 107 -5.60 15.23 2.93
N HIS A 108 -6.66 15.42 3.70
CA HIS A 108 -7.75 16.31 3.31
C HIS A 108 -7.26 17.77 3.41
N MET A 109 -7.33 18.50 2.29
CA MET A 109 -6.76 19.85 2.15
C MET A 109 -7.32 20.86 3.17
N LEU A 110 -8.62 20.81 3.44
CA LEU A 110 -9.30 21.79 4.30
C LEU A 110 -9.27 21.41 5.79
N ASN A 111 -9.21 20.11 6.10
CA ASN A 111 -9.20 19.62 7.48
C ASN A 111 -8.50 18.26 7.57
N GLN A 112 -7.26 18.27 7.99
CA GLN A 112 -6.44 17.05 8.13
C GLN A 112 -7.05 16.05 9.13
N ASN A 113 -7.80 16.51 10.14
CA ASN A 113 -8.50 15.62 11.07
C ASN A 113 -9.64 14.83 10.40
N ASN A 114 -10.09 15.27 9.22
CA ASN A 114 -11.10 14.56 8.44
C ASN A 114 -10.51 13.38 7.66
N PHE A 115 -9.26 13.51 7.20
CA PHE A 115 -8.50 12.41 6.61
C PHE A 115 -7.01 12.76 6.58
N SER A 116 -6.19 11.91 7.19
CA SER A 116 -4.74 11.92 7.05
C SER A 116 -4.22 10.50 6.89
N CYS A 117 -3.43 10.31 5.86
CA CYS A 117 -2.74 9.05 5.58
C CYS A 117 -1.25 9.27 5.40
N GLY A 118 -0.45 8.57 6.20
CA GLY A 118 0.99 8.47 6.07
C GLY A 118 1.40 7.05 5.70
N VAL A 119 2.33 6.91 4.76
CA VAL A 119 2.96 5.65 4.40
C VAL A 119 4.45 5.76 4.66
N TYR A 120 5.03 4.77 5.33
CA TYR A 120 6.41 4.80 5.80
C TYR A 120 7.12 3.49 5.48
N HIS A 121 8.29 3.56 4.84
CA HIS A 121 9.17 2.40 4.65
C HIS A 121 10.09 2.22 5.87
N VAL A 122 10.03 1.04 6.50
CA VAL A 122 10.84 0.71 7.67
C VAL A 122 12.21 0.20 7.22
N LYS A 123 13.28 0.80 7.75
CA LYS A 123 14.65 0.44 7.38
C LYS A 123 15.04 -0.98 7.77
N GLY A 124 15.62 -1.71 6.83
CA GLY A 124 16.34 -2.97 7.08
C GLY A 124 15.47 -4.01 7.79
N SER A 125 15.96 -4.56 8.88
CA SER A 125 15.26 -5.56 9.71
C SER A 125 14.46 -4.93 10.86
N GLY A 126 14.03 -3.67 10.72
CA GLY A 126 13.23 -2.97 11.72
C GLY A 126 11.95 -3.73 12.06
N ASN A 127 11.50 -3.62 13.30
CA ASN A 127 10.27 -4.26 13.73
C ASN A 127 9.05 -3.41 13.33
N VAL A 128 8.47 -3.74 12.19
CA VAL A 128 7.31 -3.07 11.60
C VAL A 128 6.13 -3.01 12.60
N GLU A 129 5.85 -4.11 13.30
CA GLU A 129 4.73 -4.18 14.23
C GLU A 129 4.97 -3.32 15.48
N ALA A 130 6.19 -3.31 16.02
CA ALA A 130 6.54 -2.47 17.16
C ALA A 130 6.46 -0.98 16.81
N LEU A 131 6.95 -0.58 15.63
CA LEU A 131 6.86 0.81 15.16
C LEU A 131 5.41 1.22 14.90
N ALA A 132 4.59 0.34 14.32
CA ALA A 132 3.15 0.56 14.15
C ALA A 132 2.44 0.78 15.49
N GLY A 133 2.83 0.05 16.53
CA GLY A 133 2.34 0.25 17.90
C GLY A 133 2.67 1.65 18.43
N LYS A 134 3.90 2.13 18.23
CA LYS A 134 4.32 3.47 18.64
C LYS A 134 3.57 4.58 17.88
N ILE A 135 3.34 4.39 16.56
CA ILE A 135 2.54 5.32 15.76
C ILE A 135 1.10 5.39 16.31
N LYS A 136 0.49 4.24 16.60
CA LYS A 136 -0.84 4.20 17.23
C LYS A 136 -0.88 4.98 18.55
N GLU A 137 0.06 4.72 19.44
CA GLU A 137 0.13 5.39 20.75
C GLU A 137 0.30 6.90 20.59
N ASN A 138 1.16 7.33 19.67
CA ASN A 138 1.41 8.73 19.40
C ASN A 138 0.15 9.46 18.88
N ILE A 139 -0.57 8.85 17.94
CA ILE A 139 -1.82 9.42 17.38
C ILE A 139 -2.91 9.47 18.45
N LEU A 140 -3.09 8.41 19.25
CA LEU A 140 -4.13 8.37 20.29
C LEU A 140 -3.85 9.31 21.47
N ALA A 141 -2.59 9.67 21.71
CA ALA A 141 -2.19 10.62 22.74
C ALA A 141 -2.36 12.09 22.33
N ARG A 142 -2.67 12.38 21.05
CA ARG A 142 -2.80 13.75 20.54
C ARG A 142 -3.99 14.48 21.15
N GLN A 143 -3.81 15.76 21.39
CA GLN A 143 -4.92 16.66 21.69
C GLN A 143 -5.49 17.21 20.39
N TRP A 144 -6.71 16.85 20.08
CA TRP A 144 -7.40 17.28 18.87
C TRP A 144 -8.05 18.64 19.08
N LEU A 145 -7.70 19.58 18.22
CA LEU A 145 -8.27 20.91 18.22
C LEU A 145 -9.24 21.13 17.07
N CYS A 146 -10.03 21.64 16.65
CA CYS A 146 -10.79 21.89 15.43
C CYS A 146 -11.42 20.64 14.77
N GLY A 147 -11.90 19.71 15.58
CA GLY A 147 -12.57 18.48 15.13
C GLY A 147 -11.83 17.23 15.57
N PHE A 148 -12.57 16.14 15.68
CA PHE A 148 -12.03 14.85 16.13
C PHE A 148 -12.08 13.86 14.97
N PRO A 149 -10.98 13.19 14.63
CA PRO A 149 -11.06 12.03 13.76
C PRO A 149 -11.85 10.92 14.48
N GLU A 150 -12.62 10.14 13.72
CA GLU A 150 -13.47 9.10 14.30
C GLU A 150 -12.71 7.81 14.57
N LYS A 151 -11.73 7.51 13.74
CA LYS A 151 -10.96 6.26 13.86
C LYS A 151 -9.54 6.37 13.32
N LEU A 152 -8.71 5.45 13.80
CA LEU A 152 -7.38 5.17 13.31
C LEU A 152 -7.30 3.73 12.81
N VAL A 153 -6.78 3.52 11.60
CA VAL A 153 -6.43 2.21 11.07
C VAL A 153 -4.95 2.19 10.74
N ILE A 154 -4.24 1.15 11.17
CA ILE A 154 -2.84 0.93 10.77
C ILE A 154 -2.74 -0.44 10.11
N LEU A 155 -2.18 -0.43 8.90
CA LEU A 155 -1.96 -1.61 8.08
C LEU A 155 -0.49 -1.73 7.69
N THR A 156 -0.11 -2.88 7.14
CA THR A 156 1.20 -3.07 6.52
C THR A 156 1.05 -3.56 5.09
N VAL A 157 2.01 -3.17 4.23
CA VAL A 157 2.22 -3.70 2.88
C VAL A 157 3.70 -4.06 2.78
N GLY A 158 4.04 -5.31 3.05
CA GLY A 158 5.44 -5.72 3.21
C GLY A 158 6.12 -4.93 4.34
N ASP A 159 7.22 -4.24 4.03
CA ASP A 159 7.99 -3.43 4.98
C ASP A 159 7.48 -1.99 5.10
N TYR A 160 6.31 -1.69 4.51
CA TYR A 160 5.66 -0.39 4.65
C TYR A 160 4.57 -0.43 5.72
N ILE A 161 4.54 0.61 6.56
CA ILE A 161 3.44 0.90 7.46
C ILE A 161 2.54 1.94 6.79
N VAL A 162 1.24 1.69 6.79
CA VAL A 162 0.20 2.61 6.32
C VAL A 162 -0.64 3.00 7.52
N SER A 163 -0.55 4.26 7.94
CA SER A 163 -1.33 4.83 9.03
C SER A 163 -2.37 5.78 8.46
N VAL A 164 -3.64 5.53 8.73
CA VAL A 164 -4.73 6.40 8.27
C VAL A 164 -5.69 6.70 9.40
N PHE A 165 -5.99 7.98 9.62
CA PHE A 165 -6.99 8.41 10.59
C PHE A 165 -7.90 9.49 9.98
N GLY A 166 -9.12 9.59 10.51
CA GLY A 166 -10.10 10.57 10.05
C GLY A 166 -11.54 10.11 10.21
N ALA A 167 -12.42 10.66 9.37
CA ALA A 167 -13.81 10.24 9.26
C ALA A 167 -13.89 8.77 8.83
N ARG A 168 -14.80 8.03 9.44
CA ARG A 168 -14.95 6.59 9.20
C ARG A 168 -15.12 6.25 7.72
N GLU A 169 -16.00 6.95 7.03
CA GLU A 169 -16.28 6.71 5.61
C GLU A 169 -15.02 6.83 4.74
N LEU A 170 -14.20 7.87 4.96
CA LEU A 170 -12.99 8.10 4.18
C LEU A 170 -11.89 7.07 4.50
N THR A 171 -11.73 6.74 5.79
CA THR A 171 -10.75 5.73 6.22
C THR A 171 -11.13 4.33 5.74
N ASP A 172 -12.41 3.96 5.80
CA ASP A 172 -12.90 2.65 5.34
C ASP A 172 -12.77 2.51 3.83
N THR A 173 -13.11 3.56 3.06
CA THR A 173 -12.92 3.58 1.61
C THR A 173 -11.45 3.40 1.23
N PHE A 174 -10.54 4.13 1.89
CA PHE A 174 -9.11 4.02 1.64
C PHE A 174 -8.58 2.61 1.93
N THR A 175 -8.91 2.06 3.11
CA THR A 175 -8.41 0.75 3.54
C THR A 175 -8.95 -0.38 2.67
N ALA A 176 -10.20 -0.30 2.22
CA ALA A 176 -10.77 -1.25 1.26
C ALA A 176 -10.02 -1.24 -0.08
N LYS A 177 -9.74 -0.04 -0.62
CA LYS A 177 -8.97 0.10 -1.89
C LYS A 177 -7.51 -0.36 -1.75
N LEU A 178 -6.86 -0.06 -0.61
CA LEU A 178 -5.50 -0.55 -0.32
C LEU A 178 -5.45 -2.08 -0.30
N SER A 179 -6.39 -2.71 0.41
CA SER A 179 -6.46 -4.17 0.51
C SER A 179 -6.80 -4.85 -0.82
N ALA A 180 -7.57 -4.20 -1.66
CA ALA A 180 -7.87 -4.69 -3.01
C ALA A 180 -6.66 -4.59 -3.97
N GLU A 181 -5.82 -3.54 -3.82
CA GLU A 181 -4.63 -3.34 -4.65
C GLU A 181 -3.46 -4.21 -4.20
N TYR A 182 -3.28 -4.38 -2.89
CA TYR A 182 -2.16 -5.11 -2.30
C TYR A 182 -2.65 -6.32 -1.51
N SER A 183 -2.54 -7.52 -2.08
CA SER A 183 -2.95 -8.78 -1.44
C SER A 183 -2.12 -9.14 -0.19
N SER A 184 -0.95 -8.53 -0.03
CA SER A 184 -0.08 -8.68 1.15
C SER A 184 -0.47 -7.77 2.32
N THR A 185 -1.52 -6.95 2.17
CA THR A 185 -1.98 -6.06 3.23
C THR A 185 -2.39 -6.84 4.47
N LYS A 186 -1.88 -6.41 5.63
CA LYS A 186 -2.30 -6.90 6.95
C LYS A 186 -2.79 -5.73 7.78
N GLN A 187 -3.98 -5.82 8.35
CA GLN A 187 -4.47 -4.84 9.33
C GLN A 187 -3.93 -5.19 10.71
N LEU A 188 -3.21 -4.25 11.31
CA LEU A 188 -2.67 -4.39 12.67
C LEU A 188 -3.59 -3.76 13.70
N PHE A 189 -4.14 -2.59 13.40
CA PHE A 189 -5.02 -1.87 14.31
C PHE A 189 -6.19 -1.25 13.53
N ASP A 190 -7.36 -1.26 14.17
CA ASP A 190 -8.58 -0.52 13.77
C ASP A 190 -9.28 -0.11 15.07
N VAL A 191 -9.10 1.14 15.48
CA VAL A 191 -9.51 1.62 16.78
C VAL A 191 -10.22 2.97 16.66
N PRO A 192 -11.24 3.24 17.49
CA PRO A 192 -11.82 4.56 17.57
C PRO A 192 -10.81 5.54 18.19
N ILE A 193 -10.91 6.82 17.77
CA ILE A 193 -10.29 7.95 18.45
C ILE A 193 -11.38 8.60 19.29
N ALA A 194 -11.18 8.68 20.62
CA ALA A 194 -12.12 9.17 21.60
C ALA A 194 -11.73 10.56 22.11
#